data_ca6859d298f8c98ef45eb84fc55f0e0d
#
_entry.id   ca6859d298f8c98ef45eb84fc55f0e0d
#
_cell.length_a   1.000
_cell.length_b   1.000
_cell.length_c   1.000
_cell.angle_alpha   90.00
_cell.angle_beta   90.00
_cell.angle_gamma   90.00
#
_symmetry.space_group_name_H-M   'P 1'
#
loop_
_entity.id
_entity.type
_entity.pdbx_description
1 polymer ?
#
loop_
_entity_poly.entity_id
_entity_poly.type
_entity_poly.pdbx_seq_one_letter_code
_entity_poly.pdbx_strand_id
1 'polypeptide(L)'
;FNARANFENSIGKNLVRVVSCNSTGLARLLTPIEETYGIDQVRVTLIRRGADPGQPGKGPINDVILDPVYLPSHHGPDVKSVLPNINIDTLALKVPTTLMHVHVVNITLKKDTSKEDMCKLLSGESRIHMVAAEEGIKGIAGLKELALDLGRPRGDLWENCVWDESVSVKDEEVYLFQAIHQEADVVPENIDAIRAIVNE
;
A
#
# COMPACT_ATOMS: atom_id res chain seq x y z
N PHE A 1 -10.49 -2.64 -9.69
CA PHE A 1 -9.53 -1.94 -10.53
C PHE A 1 -8.37 -1.41 -9.68
N ASN A 2 -7.18 -1.58 -10.19
CA ASN A 2 -5.97 -0.88 -9.80
C ASN A 2 -5.13 -0.64 -11.07
N ALA A 3 -4.68 0.60 -11.30
CA ALA A 3 -4.04 0.97 -12.56
C ALA A 3 -2.75 0.19 -12.84
N ARG A 4 -1.96 -0.12 -11.80
CA ARG A 4 -0.70 -0.87 -11.96
C ARG A 4 -0.93 -2.37 -12.22
N ALA A 5 -2.01 -2.93 -11.65
CA ALA A 5 -2.24 -4.38 -11.66
C ALA A 5 -3.10 -4.85 -12.84
N ASN A 6 -4.13 -4.10 -13.25
CA ASN A 6 -5.11 -4.62 -14.19
C ASN A 6 -5.82 -3.54 -15.04
N PHE A 7 -5.11 -2.48 -15.45
CA PHE A 7 -5.67 -1.39 -16.25
C PHE A 7 -6.41 -1.89 -17.50
N GLU A 8 -5.75 -2.77 -18.28
CA GLU A 8 -6.27 -3.29 -19.54
C GLU A 8 -7.62 -4.02 -19.40
N ASN A 9 -7.85 -4.66 -18.26
CA ASN A 9 -9.09 -5.39 -17.99
C ASN A 9 -10.31 -4.49 -17.86
N SER A 10 -10.12 -3.17 -17.74
CA SER A 10 -11.17 -2.18 -17.53
C SER A 10 -11.46 -1.31 -18.76
N ILE A 11 -10.66 -1.45 -19.82
CA ILE A 11 -10.84 -0.68 -21.05
C ILE A 11 -12.24 -0.91 -21.64
N GLY A 12 -12.97 0.18 -21.85
CA GLY A 12 -14.30 0.17 -22.45
C GLY A 12 -15.39 -0.50 -21.61
N LYS A 13 -15.15 -0.78 -20.32
CA LYS A 13 -16.19 -1.32 -19.42
C LYS A 13 -17.17 -0.23 -19.00
N ASN A 14 -18.45 -0.61 -18.85
CA ASN A 14 -19.48 0.32 -18.38
C ASN A 14 -19.43 0.59 -16.86
N LEU A 15 -18.87 -0.34 -16.09
CA LEU A 15 -18.77 -0.26 -14.63
C LEU A 15 -17.42 -0.82 -14.19
N VAL A 16 -16.73 -0.05 -13.36
CA VAL A 16 -15.45 -0.43 -12.77
C VAL A 16 -15.48 -0.08 -11.28
N ARG A 17 -15.08 -1.03 -10.43
CA ARG A 17 -14.90 -0.79 -9.00
C ARG A 17 -13.41 -0.65 -8.70
N VAL A 18 -12.99 0.50 -8.20
CA VAL A 18 -11.66 0.71 -7.64
C VAL A 18 -11.56 -0.02 -6.31
N VAL A 19 -10.48 -0.75 -6.08
CA VAL A 19 -10.23 -1.43 -4.80
C VAL A 19 -9.98 -0.44 -3.67
N SER A 20 -10.05 -0.91 -2.41
CA SER A 20 -9.86 -0.04 -1.24
C SER A 20 -8.44 0.53 -1.17
N CYS A 21 -8.25 1.56 -0.35
CA CYS A 21 -6.94 2.20 -0.14
C CYS A 21 -5.84 1.20 0.25
N ASN A 22 -6.09 0.32 1.22
CA ASN A 22 -5.12 -0.70 1.60
C ASN A 22 -4.80 -1.65 0.45
N SER A 23 -5.83 -2.09 -0.29
CA SER A 23 -5.67 -2.97 -1.44
C SER A 23 -4.97 -2.27 -2.61
N THR A 24 -5.21 -0.98 -2.82
CA THR A 24 -4.48 -0.12 -3.76
C THR A 24 -2.99 -0.10 -3.42
N GLY A 25 -2.66 0.21 -2.17
CA GLY A 25 -1.27 0.24 -1.72
C GLY A 25 -0.57 -1.11 -1.85
N LEU A 26 -1.26 -2.21 -1.54
CA LEU A 26 -0.70 -3.55 -1.70
C LEU A 26 -0.56 -3.94 -3.18
N ALA A 27 -1.54 -3.65 -4.03
CA ALA A 27 -1.45 -3.96 -5.46
C ALA A 27 -0.29 -3.22 -6.15
N ARG A 28 -0.07 -1.94 -5.84
CA ARG A 28 1.07 -1.15 -6.36
C ARG A 28 2.41 -1.74 -5.96
N LEU A 29 2.53 -2.22 -4.72
CA LEU A 29 3.76 -2.83 -4.21
C LEU A 29 3.99 -4.21 -4.82
N LEU A 30 2.96 -5.07 -4.80
CA LEU A 30 3.11 -6.49 -5.11
C LEU A 30 3.18 -6.77 -6.61
N THR A 31 2.56 -5.94 -7.46
CA THR A 31 2.56 -6.18 -8.91
C THR A 31 3.97 -6.19 -9.51
N PRO A 32 4.83 -5.17 -9.32
CA PRO A 32 6.18 -5.19 -9.88
C PRO A 32 7.06 -6.31 -9.29
N ILE A 33 6.85 -6.66 -8.02
CA ILE A 33 7.58 -7.77 -7.37
C ILE A 33 7.17 -9.11 -7.96
N GLU A 34 5.86 -9.36 -8.15
CA GLU A 34 5.35 -10.58 -8.79
C GLU A 34 5.85 -10.71 -10.23
N GLU A 35 5.83 -9.64 -11.01
CA GLU A 35 6.29 -9.62 -12.39
C GLU A 35 7.78 -9.92 -12.53
N THR A 36 8.60 -9.46 -11.57
CA THR A 36 10.06 -9.57 -11.65
C THR A 36 10.59 -10.85 -11.03
N TYR A 37 10.16 -11.13 -9.81
CA TYR A 37 10.72 -12.22 -8.99
C TYR A 37 9.77 -13.39 -8.81
N GLY A 38 8.46 -13.19 -9.05
CA GLY A 38 7.43 -14.13 -8.65
C GLY A 38 7.25 -14.18 -7.14
N ILE A 39 6.03 -14.32 -6.69
CA ILE A 39 5.68 -14.41 -5.26
C ILE A 39 5.14 -15.79 -4.96
N ASP A 40 5.69 -16.45 -3.93
CA ASP A 40 5.14 -17.70 -3.39
C ASP A 40 4.07 -17.40 -2.34
N GLN A 41 4.38 -16.50 -1.39
CA GLN A 41 3.44 -16.09 -0.36
C GLN A 41 3.66 -14.64 0.08
N VAL A 42 2.58 -13.97 0.44
CA VAL A 42 2.59 -12.66 1.10
C VAL A 42 1.86 -12.74 2.43
N ARG A 43 2.46 -12.18 3.48
CA ARG A 43 1.84 -11.97 4.78
C ARG A 43 1.88 -10.49 5.12
N VAL A 44 0.72 -9.91 5.43
CA VAL A 44 0.62 -8.48 5.72
C VAL A 44 -0.11 -8.24 7.02
N THR A 45 0.49 -7.42 7.87
CA THR A 45 -0.20 -6.79 8.98
C THR A 45 -0.50 -5.33 8.64
N LEU A 46 -1.81 -5.00 8.57
CA LEU A 46 -2.27 -3.64 8.30
C LEU A 46 -2.53 -2.91 9.62
N ILE A 47 -1.68 -1.94 9.93
CA ILE A 47 -1.83 -1.03 11.06
C ILE A 47 -2.64 0.17 10.56
N ARG A 48 -3.95 0.12 10.80
CA ARG A 48 -4.89 1.10 10.26
C ARG A 48 -5.08 2.25 11.24
N ARG A 49 -5.24 3.45 10.70
CA ARG A 49 -5.72 4.56 11.52
C ARG A 49 -7.09 4.23 12.10
N GLY A 50 -7.35 4.68 13.30
CA GLY A 50 -8.56 4.34 14.05
C GLY A 50 -9.80 5.07 13.57
N ALA A 51 -9.63 6.30 13.07
CA ALA A 51 -10.72 7.16 12.62
C ALA A 51 -10.27 8.12 11.51
N ASP A 52 -11.24 8.70 10.81
CA ASP A 52 -11.00 9.77 9.85
C ASP A 52 -10.61 11.08 10.55
N PRO A 53 -9.81 11.97 9.93
CA PRO A 53 -9.44 13.24 10.51
C PRO A 53 -10.63 14.11 10.92
N GLY A 54 -11.74 14.04 10.17
CA GLY A 54 -13.00 14.73 10.49
C GLY A 54 -13.82 14.09 11.62
N GLN A 55 -13.42 12.90 12.10
CA GLN A 55 -14.17 12.14 13.11
C GLN A 55 -13.22 11.49 14.16
N PRO A 56 -12.28 12.23 14.72
CA PRO A 56 -11.22 11.64 15.56
C PRO A 56 -11.75 10.96 16.83
N GLY A 57 -12.88 11.38 17.34
CA GLY A 57 -13.53 10.79 18.52
C GLY A 57 -14.20 9.42 18.29
N LYS A 58 -14.24 8.92 17.05
CA LYS A 58 -14.79 7.60 16.74
C LYS A 58 -13.77 6.46 16.77
N GLY A 59 -12.49 6.78 16.78
CA GLY A 59 -11.41 5.80 16.82
C GLY A 59 -11.11 5.30 18.23
N PRO A 60 -10.23 4.29 18.35
CA PRO A 60 -9.75 3.83 19.65
C PRO A 60 -8.99 4.95 20.37
N ILE A 61 -9.16 5.03 21.67
CA ILE A 61 -8.39 5.90 22.57
C ILE A 61 -7.71 4.98 23.57
N ASN A 62 -6.38 4.99 23.60
CA ASN A 62 -5.59 4.15 24.49
C ASN A 62 -5.91 2.65 24.35
N ASP A 63 -6.18 2.19 23.13
CA ASP A 63 -6.52 0.81 22.79
C ASP A 63 -5.98 0.43 21.42
N VAL A 64 -5.87 -0.87 21.14
CA VAL A 64 -5.61 -1.47 19.82
C VAL A 64 -6.74 -2.43 19.50
N ILE A 65 -7.49 -2.13 18.45
CA ILE A 65 -8.66 -2.92 18.06
C ILE A 65 -8.28 -3.86 16.92
N LEU A 66 -8.50 -5.17 17.11
CA LEU A 66 -8.37 -6.17 16.04
C LEU A 66 -9.54 -6.01 15.05
N ASP A 67 -9.26 -5.96 13.76
CA ASP A 67 -10.25 -5.56 12.74
C ASP A 67 -10.16 -6.37 11.44
N PRO A 68 -10.66 -7.59 11.42
CA PRO A 68 -11.39 -8.34 12.46
C PRO A 68 -10.47 -9.11 13.43
N VAL A 69 -11.06 -9.74 14.43
CA VAL A 69 -10.37 -10.63 15.39
C VAL A 69 -9.91 -11.95 14.73
N TYR A 70 -10.51 -12.32 13.61
CA TYR A 70 -10.24 -13.56 12.88
C TYR A 70 -9.49 -13.31 11.57
N LEU A 71 -8.85 -14.35 11.05
CA LEU A 71 -8.12 -14.38 9.77
C LEU A 71 -8.94 -15.04 8.66
N PRO A 72 -8.69 -14.66 7.40
CA PRO A 72 -7.98 -13.46 6.97
C PRO A 72 -8.87 -12.20 7.12
N SER A 73 -8.27 -11.00 7.14
CA SER A 73 -9.06 -9.78 6.98
C SER A 73 -9.55 -9.65 5.52
N HIS A 74 -10.58 -8.83 5.28
CA HIS A 74 -11.16 -8.66 3.95
C HIS A 74 -10.20 -8.07 2.89
N HIS A 75 -9.06 -7.54 3.31
CA HIS A 75 -8.10 -6.89 2.42
C HIS A 75 -7.39 -7.90 1.49
N GLY A 76 -7.08 -9.11 1.98
CA GLY A 76 -6.49 -10.16 1.14
C GLY A 76 -7.40 -10.53 -0.05
N PRO A 77 -8.66 -10.92 0.19
CA PRO A 77 -9.63 -11.12 -0.89
C PRO A 77 -9.81 -9.92 -1.82
N ASP A 78 -9.76 -8.69 -1.30
CA ASP A 78 -9.88 -7.48 -2.12
C ASP A 78 -8.66 -7.29 -3.04
N VAL A 79 -7.44 -7.56 -2.56
CA VAL A 79 -6.22 -7.60 -3.42
C VAL A 79 -6.34 -8.67 -4.50
N LYS A 80 -6.82 -9.87 -4.17
CA LYS A 80 -7.03 -10.95 -5.15
C LYS A 80 -8.02 -10.58 -6.25
N SER A 81 -8.89 -9.60 -6.06
CA SER A 81 -9.79 -9.13 -7.13
C SER A 81 -9.06 -8.43 -8.28
N VAL A 82 -7.83 -7.95 -8.07
CA VAL A 82 -6.98 -7.29 -9.08
C VAL A 82 -5.68 -8.07 -9.34
N LEU A 83 -5.24 -8.92 -8.42
CA LEU A 83 -4.11 -9.84 -8.53
C LEU A 83 -4.59 -11.27 -8.20
N PRO A 84 -5.33 -11.93 -9.10
CA PRO A 84 -6.08 -13.16 -8.77
C PRO A 84 -5.20 -14.35 -8.36
N ASN A 85 -3.97 -14.40 -8.81
CA ASN A 85 -3.06 -15.52 -8.55
C ASN A 85 -2.18 -15.33 -7.31
N ILE A 86 -2.29 -14.17 -6.63
CA ILE A 86 -1.46 -13.90 -5.46
C ILE A 86 -1.88 -14.75 -4.25
N ASN A 87 -0.93 -15.38 -3.61
CA ASN A 87 -1.14 -16.08 -2.34
C ASN A 87 -0.89 -15.08 -1.20
N ILE A 88 -1.94 -14.52 -0.62
CA ILE A 88 -1.85 -13.44 0.37
C ILE A 88 -2.74 -13.71 1.57
N ASP A 89 -2.17 -13.54 2.75
CA ASP A 89 -2.85 -13.51 4.04
C ASP A 89 -2.71 -12.12 4.68
N THR A 90 -3.81 -11.62 5.23
CA THR A 90 -3.84 -10.29 5.84
C THR A 90 -4.45 -10.30 7.23
N LEU A 91 -3.78 -9.60 8.14
CA LEU A 91 -4.28 -9.20 9.46
C LEU A 91 -4.51 -7.69 9.45
N ALA A 92 -5.47 -7.22 10.24
CA ALA A 92 -5.68 -5.79 10.37
C ALA A 92 -6.01 -5.41 11.82
N LEU A 93 -5.48 -4.28 12.23
CA LEU A 93 -5.77 -3.67 13.52
C LEU A 93 -5.91 -2.15 13.39
N LYS A 94 -6.65 -1.51 14.29
CA LYS A 94 -6.80 -0.07 14.38
C LYS A 94 -6.03 0.46 15.57
N VAL A 95 -5.32 1.57 15.37
CA VAL A 95 -4.53 2.25 16.39
C VAL A 95 -4.98 3.71 16.56
N PRO A 96 -4.69 4.36 17.71
CA PRO A 96 -5.09 5.74 17.99
C PRO A 96 -4.34 6.76 17.12
N THR A 97 -4.67 6.83 15.85
CA THR A 97 -4.16 7.85 14.91
C THR A 97 -5.21 8.17 13.86
N THR A 98 -5.13 9.35 13.26
CA THR A 98 -5.95 9.79 12.14
C THR A 98 -5.13 10.07 10.88
N LEU A 99 -3.81 9.78 10.90
CA LEU A 99 -2.90 10.18 9.82
C LEU A 99 -2.95 9.23 8.62
N MET A 100 -2.24 8.11 8.70
CA MET A 100 -2.05 7.18 7.58
C MET A 100 -2.21 5.73 8.06
N HIS A 101 -2.31 4.80 7.11
CA HIS A 101 -2.12 3.37 7.40
C HIS A 101 -0.65 2.99 7.20
N VAL A 102 -0.19 2.02 7.98
CA VAL A 102 1.12 1.39 7.81
C VAL A 102 0.92 -0.10 7.53
N HIS A 103 1.62 -0.63 6.56
CA HIS A 103 1.65 -2.06 6.29
C HIS A 103 3.01 -2.63 6.68
N VAL A 104 3.00 -3.69 7.47
CA VAL A 104 4.14 -4.57 7.72
C VAL A 104 4.01 -5.70 6.73
N VAL A 105 4.92 -5.79 5.79
CA VAL A 105 4.85 -6.73 4.66
C VAL A 105 6.00 -7.72 4.75
N ASN A 106 5.65 -9.00 4.65
CA ASN A 106 6.59 -10.09 4.46
C ASN A 106 6.21 -10.85 3.18
N ILE A 107 7.18 -11.10 2.33
CA ILE A 107 7.01 -11.73 1.02
C ILE A 107 8.01 -12.85 0.88
N THR A 108 7.54 -14.07 0.58
CA THR A 108 8.39 -15.18 0.12
C THR A 108 8.42 -15.14 -1.40
N LEU A 109 9.61 -14.99 -1.99
CA LEU A 109 9.83 -14.91 -3.42
C LEU A 109 10.07 -16.29 -4.04
N LYS A 110 9.89 -16.40 -5.38
CA LYS A 110 10.27 -17.58 -6.19
C LYS A 110 11.68 -17.48 -6.78
N LYS A 111 12.28 -16.28 -6.77
CA LYS A 111 13.63 -16.01 -7.27
C LYS A 111 14.37 -15.14 -6.27
N ASP A 112 15.65 -15.39 -6.11
CA ASP A 112 16.52 -14.61 -5.27
C ASP A 112 16.60 -13.15 -5.73
N THR A 113 16.83 -12.27 -4.77
CA THR A 113 17.10 -10.85 -5.00
C THR A 113 18.05 -10.31 -3.94
N SER A 114 18.53 -9.09 -4.14
CA SER A 114 19.23 -8.30 -3.13
C SER A 114 18.37 -7.16 -2.61
N LYS A 115 18.75 -6.57 -1.47
CA LYS A 115 18.13 -5.34 -0.99
C LYS A 115 18.23 -4.23 -2.05
N GLU A 116 19.41 -4.08 -2.64
CA GLU A 116 19.70 -3.05 -3.64
C GLU A 116 18.81 -3.19 -4.87
N ASP A 117 18.63 -4.41 -5.38
CA ASP A 117 17.77 -4.68 -6.54
C ASP A 117 16.30 -4.47 -6.20
N MET A 118 15.84 -4.85 -5.00
CA MET A 118 14.47 -4.60 -4.54
C MET A 118 14.21 -3.09 -4.41
N CYS A 119 15.11 -2.33 -3.77
CA CYS A 119 14.97 -0.87 -3.67
C CYS A 119 14.99 -0.21 -5.05
N LYS A 120 15.84 -0.67 -5.97
CA LYS A 120 15.87 -0.19 -7.34
C LYS A 120 14.59 -0.47 -8.10
N LEU A 121 14.01 -1.67 -7.95
CA LEU A 121 12.72 -2.01 -8.54
C LEU A 121 11.63 -1.05 -8.04
N LEU A 122 11.52 -0.90 -6.73
CA LEU A 122 10.46 -0.09 -6.11
C LEU A 122 10.61 1.39 -6.44
N SER A 123 11.85 1.93 -6.45
CA SER A 123 12.11 3.33 -6.81
C SER A 123 11.81 3.65 -8.28
N GLY A 124 11.75 2.64 -9.14
CA GLY A 124 11.34 2.77 -10.55
C GLY A 124 9.82 2.92 -10.75
N GLU A 125 9.02 2.63 -9.76
CA GLU A 125 7.56 2.69 -9.83
C GLU A 125 7.04 4.11 -9.57
N SER A 126 6.28 4.67 -10.50
CA SER A 126 5.82 6.08 -10.45
C SER A 126 4.92 6.42 -9.26
N ARG A 127 4.34 5.41 -8.61
CA ARG A 127 3.45 5.56 -7.44
C ARG A 127 4.00 4.94 -6.16
N ILE A 128 5.32 4.75 -6.13
CA ILE A 128 6.07 4.40 -4.93
C ILE A 128 7.10 5.50 -4.68
N HIS A 129 7.14 6.02 -3.47
CA HIS A 129 8.09 7.00 -3.01
C HIS A 129 8.97 6.36 -1.93
N MET A 130 10.27 6.17 -2.24
CA MET A 130 11.22 5.70 -1.26
C MET A 130 11.55 6.85 -0.30
N VAL A 131 11.53 6.58 1.00
CA VAL A 131 11.82 7.55 2.05
C VAL A 131 12.92 7.03 2.97
N ALA A 132 13.74 7.92 3.50
CA ALA A 132 14.85 7.58 4.37
C ALA A 132 14.58 8.00 5.82
N ALA A 133 14.74 7.06 6.76
CA ALA A 133 14.62 7.35 8.19
C ALA A 133 15.75 8.26 8.68
N GLU A 134 16.92 8.23 8.03
CA GLU A 134 18.05 9.13 8.30
C GLU A 134 17.73 10.60 7.99
N GLU A 135 16.79 10.87 7.08
CA GLU A 135 16.25 12.22 6.80
C GLU A 135 15.27 12.71 7.87
N GLY A 136 15.11 11.97 8.96
CA GLY A 136 14.19 12.30 10.06
C GLY A 136 12.78 11.72 9.90
N ILE A 137 12.48 11.03 8.79
CA ILE A 137 11.16 10.48 8.49
C ILE A 137 11.03 9.07 9.10
N LYS A 138 10.80 9.00 10.41
CA LYS A 138 10.70 7.73 11.16
C LYS A 138 9.25 7.24 11.37
N GLY A 139 8.26 7.95 10.83
CA GLY A 139 6.86 7.61 11.03
C GLY A 139 5.92 8.47 10.18
N ILE A 140 4.63 8.18 10.30
CA ILE A 140 3.58 8.78 9.46
C ILE A 140 3.38 10.29 9.68
N ALA A 141 3.78 10.84 10.83
CA ALA A 141 3.78 12.28 11.03
C ALA A 141 4.85 12.96 10.15
N GLY A 142 6.06 12.40 10.08
CA GLY A 142 7.12 12.89 9.19
C GLY A 142 6.74 12.82 7.71
N LEU A 143 6.00 11.78 7.29
CA LEU A 143 5.47 11.71 5.92
C LEU A 143 4.49 12.83 5.61
N LYS A 144 3.69 13.24 6.57
CA LYS A 144 2.76 14.35 6.40
C LYS A 144 3.51 15.69 6.26
N GLU A 145 4.57 15.90 7.03
CA GLU A 145 5.45 17.07 6.89
C GLU A 145 6.15 17.06 5.53
N LEU A 146 6.70 15.90 5.12
CA LEU A 146 7.29 15.74 3.77
C LEU A 146 6.31 16.17 2.67
N ALA A 147 5.04 15.77 2.78
CA ALA A 147 4.04 16.15 1.78
C ALA A 147 3.83 17.66 1.72
N LEU A 148 3.86 18.36 2.88
CA LEU A 148 3.78 19.82 2.93
C LEU A 148 5.01 20.46 2.29
N ASP A 149 6.21 19.96 2.57
CA ASP A 149 7.47 20.43 1.99
C ASP A 149 7.52 20.23 0.47
N LEU A 150 6.87 19.17 -0.04
CA LEU A 150 6.65 18.95 -1.48
C LEU A 150 5.60 19.89 -2.10
N GLY A 151 5.11 20.86 -1.34
CA GLY A 151 4.12 21.84 -1.81
C GLY A 151 2.69 21.31 -1.91
N ARG A 152 2.38 20.22 -1.21
CA ARG A 152 1.03 19.62 -1.18
C ARG A 152 0.26 20.20 0.03
N PRO A 153 -0.63 21.18 -0.18
CA PRO A 153 -1.18 22.02 0.91
C PRO A 153 -2.05 21.23 1.92
N ARG A 154 -2.52 20.05 1.56
CA ARG A 154 -3.27 19.16 2.46
C ARG A 154 -2.38 18.15 3.18
N GLY A 155 -1.09 18.10 2.89
CA GLY A 155 -0.18 17.05 3.33
C GLY A 155 -0.57 15.68 2.77
N ASP A 156 -1.07 15.63 1.54
CA ASP A 156 -1.53 14.41 0.88
C ASP A 156 -0.40 13.77 0.08
N LEU A 157 -0.16 12.47 0.30
CA LEU A 157 0.72 11.64 -0.53
C LEU A 157 -0.15 10.60 -1.25
N TRP A 158 -0.19 10.66 -2.58
CA TRP A 158 -0.91 9.66 -3.38
C TRP A 158 -0.06 8.45 -3.75
N GLU A 159 1.24 8.53 -3.48
CA GLU A 159 2.18 7.42 -3.58
C GLU A 159 2.16 6.56 -2.31
N ASN A 160 2.54 5.30 -2.45
CA ASN A 160 2.99 4.50 -1.33
C ASN A 160 4.34 5.06 -0.86
N CYS A 161 4.54 5.20 0.44
CA CYS A 161 5.84 5.55 1.00
C CYS A 161 6.51 4.28 1.56
N VAL A 162 7.66 3.91 1.04
CA VAL A 162 8.43 2.74 1.50
C VAL A 162 9.72 3.24 2.14
N TRP A 163 9.98 2.82 3.39
CA TRP A 163 11.24 3.13 4.06
C TRP A 163 12.37 2.25 3.53
N ASP A 164 13.39 2.87 2.93
CA ASP A 164 14.54 2.17 2.35
C ASP A 164 15.23 1.28 3.38
N GLU A 165 15.50 1.82 4.56
CA GLU A 165 16.17 1.05 5.61
C GLU A 165 15.36 -0.15 6.09
N SER A 166 14.04 -0.13 5.91
CA SER A 166 13.16 -1.23 6.29
C SER A 166 13.19 -2.41 5.31
N VAL A 167 13.65 -2.17 4.07
CA VAL A 167 13.77 -3.23 3.09
C VAL A 167 14.88 -4.17 3.52
N SER A 168 14.51 -5.39 3.86
CA SER A 168 15.43 -6.45 4.29
C SER A 168 15.18 -7.69 3.45
N VAL A 169 16.25 -8.24 2.90
CA VAL A 169 16.23 -9.48 2.13
C VAL A 169 17.07 -10.51 2.87
N LYS A 170 16.47 -11.66 3.13
CA LYS A 170 17.16 -12.79 3.75
C LYS A 170 16.67 -14.08 3.09
N ASP A 171 17.57 -14.72 2.37
CA ASP A 171 17.23 -15.83 1.49
C ASP A 171 16.10 -15.39 0.53
N GLU A 172 15.02 -16.11 0.39
CA GLU A 172 13.84 -15.76 -0.42
C GLU A 172 12.85 -14.82 0.30
N GLU A 173 13.13 -14.44 1.56
CA GLU A 173 12.23 -13.63 2.36
C GLU A 173 12.54 -12.13 2.25
N VAL A 174 11.54 -11.35 1.91
CA VAL A 174 11.60 -9.88 1.88
C VAL A 174 10.69 -9.30 2.95
N TYR A 175 11.23 -8.39 3.75
CA TYR A 175 10.49 -7.63 4.75
C TYR A 175 10.58 -6.15 4.44
N LEU A 176 9.49 -5.43 4.60
CA LEU A 176 9.48 -3.98 4.48
C LEU A 176 8.31 -3.33 5.22
N PHE A 177 8.44 -2.04 5.49
CA PHE A 177 7.34 -1.17 5.87
C PHE A 177 6.96 -0.26 4.73
N GLN A 178 5.65 -0.10 4.52
CA GLN A 178 5.11 0.97 3.69
C GLN A 178 3.99 1.70 4.43
N ALA A 179 3.80 2.98 4.10
CA ALA A 179 2.64 3.76 4.52
C ALA A 179 1.84 4.21 3.31
N ILE A 180 0.53 4.36 3.51
CA ILE A 180 -0.38 4.91 2.51
C ILE A 180 -1.28 5.98 3.14
N HIS A 181 -1.53 7.05 2.39
CA HIS A 181 -2.48 8.09 2.76
C HIS A 181 -3.83 7.78 2.11
N GLN A 182 -4.73 7.20 2.88
CA GLN A 182 -5.95 6.53 2.39
C GLN A 182 -6.94 7.43 1.64
N GLU A 183 -6.95 8.75 1.90
CA GLU A 183 -7.77 9.67 1.11
C GLU A 183 -7.12 10.06 -0.21
N ALA A 184 -5.80 9.92 -0.32
CA ALA A 184 -5.06 10.39 -1.48
C ALA A 184 -4.68 9.27 -2.45
N ASP A 185 -4.31 8.10 -1.96
CA ASP A 185 -3.78 7.01 -2.80
C ASP A 185 -4.80 6.47 -3.83
N VAL A 186 -6.09 6.53 -3.52
CA VAL A 186 -7.17 6.10 -4.42
C VAL A 186 -7.59 7.17 -5.45
N VAL A 187 -7.20 8.43 -5.27
CA VAL A 187 -7.58 9.51 -6.20
C VAL A 187 -7.04 9.26 -7.61
N PRO A 188 -5.73 9.02 -7.82
CA PRO A 188 -5.23 8.71 -9.16
C PRO A 188 -5.82 7.40 -9.72
N GLU A 189 -6.15 6.41 -8.88
CA GLU A 189 -6.81 5.19 -9.34
C GLU A 189 -8.22 5.46 -9.90
N ASN A 190 -8.98 6.38 -9.28
CA ASN A 190 -10.29 6.77 -9.80
C ASN A 190 -10.17 7.51 -11.14
N ILE A 191 -9.16 8.37 -11.31
CA ILE A 191 -8.89 9.06 -12.58
C ILE A 191 -8.54 8.05 -13.67
N ASP A 192 -7.64 7.11 -13.37
CA ASP A 192 -7.23 6.08 -14.33
C ASP A 192 -8.38 5.10 -14.64
N ALA A 193 -9.26 4.81 -13.68
CA ALA A 193 -10.47 4.03 -13.97
C ALA A 193 -11.38 4.75 -14.95
N ILE A 194 -11.55 6.08 -14.83
CA ILE A 194 -12.31 6.89 -15.80
C ILE A 194 -11.63 6.82 -17.18
N ARG A 195 -10.31 7.01 -17.24
CA ARG A 195 -9.55 6.92 -18.51
C ARG A 195 -9.70 5.55 -19.16
N ALA A 196 -9.61 4.47 -18.39
CA ALA A 196 -9.83 3.12 -18.90
C ALA A 196 -11.25 2.94 -19.47
N ILE A 197 -12.28 3.47 -18.80
CA ILE A 197 -13.68 3.40 -19.25
C ILE A 197 -13.86 4.13 -20.58
N VAL A 198 -13.27 5.32 -20.75
CA VAL A 198 -13.39 6.13 -21.97
C VAL A 198 -12.35 5.78 -23.03
N ASN A 199 -11.49 4.82 -22.75
CA ASN A 199 -10.45 4.31 -23.66
C ASN A 199 -9.40 5.38 -24.04
N GLU A 200 -8.90 6.10 -23.02
CA GLU A 200 -7.84 7.12 -23.13
C GLU A 200 -6.54 6.72 -22.44
#